data_b702f238cf7d57ad6e5c3837784d644a
#
_entry.id   b702f238cf7d57ad6e5c3837784d644a
#
_cell.length_a   1.000
_cell.length_b   1.000
_cell.length_c   1.000
_cell.angle_alpha   90.00
_cell.angle_beta   90.00
_cell.angle_gamma   90.00
#
_symmetry.space_group_name_H-M   'P 1'
#
loop_
_entity.id
_entity.type
_entity.pdbx_description
1 polymer ?
#
loop_
_entity_poly.entity_id
_entity_poly.type
_entity_poly.pdbx_seq_one_letter_code
_entity_poly.pdbx_strand_id
1 'polypeptide(L)'
;MKFSQFPQQVIDENVDYTVKEITNIIKKYGPRESGNSNCLAAEKHIKKEMDPFCDETHFESYKMAPKAFLHFTKIVSVAIILAVVVCAALVFTSVLPWWIAQCIVGGVTFVGLFITVMEFLFYKQFMDPLYKKVEGHNFCATRKPTGEVKRRIVISGHIDAAYEWRHLYYAKGKLPLMGIFMGGTIVCAIISFIIAVICLIAHFADMGAFGDFMLNYSYYFHFVTALFMITLFCFVDFKTISPGANDNLTGTYAAVCALRMLDMAGVEFENTEVCCMITDGEEAGLRGLSLIHISEPTRQEA
;
A
#
# COMPACT_ATOMS: atom_id res chain seq x y z
N MET A 1 -33.30 -8.07 0.79
CA MET A 1 -33.70 -7.66 -0.56
C MET A 1 -32.63 -8.12 -1.54
N LYS A 2 -32.96 -8.65 -2.72
CA LYS A 2 -31.98 -8.97 -3.76
C LYS A 2 -31.78 -7.76 -4.65
N PHE A 3 -30.59 -7.57 -5.25
CA PHE A 3 -30.31 -6.46 -6.18
C PHE A 3 -31.37 -6.32 -7.28
N SER A 4 -31.86 -7.44 -7.81
CA SER A 4 -32.96 -7.49 -8.79
C SER A 4 -34.31 -6.95 -8.30
N GLN A 5 -34.42 -6.54 -7.05
CA GLN A 5 -35.65 -5.95 -6.47
C GLN A 5 -35.60 -4.42 -6.42
N PHE A 6 -34.48 -3.79 -6.75
CA PHE A 6 -34.44 -2.33 -6.92
C PHE A 6 -35.09 -1.96 -8.27
N PRO A 7 -35.87 -0.86 -8.31
CA PRO A 7 -36.38 -0.33 -9.59
C PRO A 7 -35.20 -0.03 -10.53
N GLN A 8 -35.35 -0.36 -11.82
CA GLN A 8 -34.28 -0.12 -12.81
C GLN A 8 -33.88 1.36 -12.85
N GLN A 9 -34.85 2.26 -12.75
CA GLN A 9 -34.58 3.70 -12.68
C GLN A 9 -33.61 4.08 -11.55
N VAL A 10 -33.78 3.51 -10.34
CA VAL A 10 -32.88 3.76 -9.20
C VAL A 10 -31.45 3.31 -9.52
N ILE A 11 -31.31 2.16 -10.21
CA ILE A 11 -30.01 1.65 -10.63
C ILE A 11 -29.34 2.59 -11.63
N ASP A 12 -30.07 2.97 -12.68
CA ASP A 12 -29.55 3.82 -13.76
C ASP A 12 -29.15 5.21 -13.25
N GLU A 13 -29.98 5.83 -12.41
CA GLU A 13 -29.66 7.12 -11.78
C GLU A 13 -28.40 7.04 -10.90
N ASN A 14 -28.14 5.94 -10.20
CA ASN A 14 -26.95 5.77 -9.40
C ASN A 14 -25.70 5.48 -10.23
N VAL A 15 -25.83 4.82 -11.38
CA VAL A 15 -24.72 4.65 -12.33
C VAL A 15 -24.30 6.01 -12.90
N ASP A 16 -25.26 6.81 -13.39
CA ASP A 16 -24.96 8.14 -13.94
C ASP A 16 -24.38 9.09 -12.89
N TYR A 17 -24.93 9.05 -11.67
CA TYR A 17 -24.41 9.80 -10.52
C TYR A 17 -22.97 9.41 -10.22
N THR A 18 -22.65 8.12 -10.14
CA THR A 18 -21.28 7.62 -9.87
C THR A 18 -20.29 8.16 -10.90
N VAL A 19 -20.57 8.01 -12.20
CA VAL A 19 -19.68 8.46 -13.28
C VAL A 19 -19.46 9.97 -13.21
N LYS A 20 -20.54 10.73 -12.96
CA LYS A 20 -20.51 12.19 -12.84
C LYS A 20 -19.65 12.61 -11.65
N GLU A 21 -19.88 12.04 -10.46
CA GLU A 21 -19.19 12.47 -9.24
C GLU A 21 -17.73 12.03 -9.19
N ILE A 22 -17.37 10.85 -9.69
CA ILE A 22 -15.95 10.46 -9.88
C ILE A 22 -15.25 11.51 -10.76
N THR A 23 -15.89 11.89 -11.87
CA THR A 23 -15.34 12.91 -12.77
C THR A 23 -15.17 14.26 -12.09
N ASN A 24 -16.16 14.67 -11.29
CA ASN A 24 -16.14 15.91 -10.52
C ASN A 24 -15.03 15.93 -9.48
N ILE A 25 -14.89 14.85 -8.69
CA ILE A 25 -13.82 14.73 -7.68
C ILE A 25 -12.45 14.89 -8.33
N ILE A 26 -12.19 14.16 -9.42
CA ILE A 26 -10.90 14.22 -10.12
C ILE A 26 -10.62 15.62 -10.66
N LYS A 27 -11.59 16.25 -11.33
CA LYS A 27 -11.42 17.58 -11.94
C LYS A 27 -11.28 18.68 -10.90
N LYS A 28 -12.05 18.61 -9.82
CA LYS A 28 -12.17 19.69 -8.84
C LYS A 28 -11.06 19.66 -7.79
N TYR A 29 -10.69 18.48 -7.32
CA TYR A 29 -9.74 18.32 -6.22
C TYR A 29 -8.35 17.88 -6.69
N GLY A 30 -8.23 17.26 -7.87
CA GLY A 30 -6.95 16.84 -8.43
C GLY A 30 -6.29 15.71 -7.66
N PRO A 31 -4.94 15.72 -7.54
CA PRO A 31 -4.19 14.67 -6.87
C PRO A 31 -4.56 14.55 -5.39
N ARG A 32 -4.87 13.32 -4.96
CA ARG A 32 -5.29 13.01 -3.58
C ARG A 32 -4.25 12.10 -2.91
N GLU A 33 -3.04 12.65 -2.68
CA GLU A 33 -2.03 11.98 -1.85
C GLU A 33 -2.57 11.78 -0.43
N SER A 34 -2.34 10.63 0.17
CA SER A 34 -2.79 10.30 1.53
C SER A 34 -2.46 11.42 2.52
N GLY A 35 -3.45 11.89 3.28
CA GLY A 35 -3.33 12.96 4.27
C GLY A 35 -3.14 14.36 3.70
N ASN A 36 -3.34 14.59 2.41
CA ASN A 36 -3.31 15.94 1.88
C ASN A 36 -4.67 16.64 1.98
N SER A 37 -4.67 17.96 1.82
CA SER A 37 -5.90 18.77 1.87
C SER A 37 -6.93 18.41 0.80
N ASN A 38 -6.52 17.80 -0.31
CA ASN A 38 -7.42 17.40 -1.38
C ASN A 38 -8.25 16.18 -0.99
N CYS A 39 -7.66 15.23 -0.23
CA CYS A 39 -8.41 14.11 0.35
C CYS A 39 -9.53 14.64 1.26
N LEU A 40 -9.19 15.45 2.26
CA LEU A 40 -10.17 16.03 3.18
C LEU A 40 -11.23 16.88 2.44
N ALA A 41 -10.85 17.62 1.40
CA ALA A 41 -11.79 18.41 0.63
C ALA A 41 -12.77 17.53 -0.17
N ALA A 42 -12.30 16.42 -0.72
CA ALA A 42 -13.13 15.43 -1.40
C ALA A 42 -14.07 14.71 -0.44
N GLU A 43 -13.59 14.31 0.75
CA GLU A 43 -14.44 13.73 1.81
C GLU A 43 -15.52 14.70 2.28
N LYS A 44 -15.20 15.98 2.47
CA LYS A 44 -16.18 17.01 2.81
C LYS A 44 -17.22 17.23 1.71
N HIS A 45 -16.85 17.00 0.46
CA HIS A 45 -17.80 17.01 -0.65
C HIS A 45 -18.76 15.82 -0.53
N ILE A 46 -18.24 14.60 -0.35
CA ILE A 46 -19.04 13.38 -0.16
C ILE A 46 -19.95 13.52 1.07
N LYS A 47 -19.44 14.08 2.18
CA LYS A 47 -20.26 14.35 3.38
C LYS A 47 -21.51 15.17 3.03
N LYS A 48 -21.36 16.28 2.28
CA LYS A 48 -22.49 17.12 1.88
C LYS A 48 -23.51 16.39 1.03
N GLU A 49 -23.08 15.43 0.23
CA GLU A 49 -23.95 14.58 -0.58
C GLU A 49 -24.71 13.56 0.27
N MET A 50 -24.07 13.04 1.36
CA MET A 50 -24.64 12.01 2.19
C MET A 50 -25.48 12.53 3.37
N ASP A 51 -25.20 13.74 3.86
CA ASP A 51 -25.95 14.36 4.98
C ASP A 51 -27.49 14.33 4.80
N PRO A 52 -28.07 14.48 3.58
CA PRO A 52 -29.52 14.46 3.43
C PRO A 52 -30.20 13.10 3.64
N PHE A 53 -29.48 12.00 3.50
CA PHE A 53 -30.05 10.65 3.54
C PHE A 53 -29.38 9.69 4.56
N CYS A 54 -28.50 10.23 5.40
CA CYS A 54 -27.88 9.48 6.51
C CYS A 54 -28.30 10.10 7.86
N ASP A 55 -28.49 9.26 8.85
CA ASP A 55 -28.89 9.69 10.19
C ASP A 55 -27.75 10.34 10.97
N GLU A 56 -26.51 9.92 10.67
CA GLU A 56 -25.31 10.42 11.34
C GLU A 56 -24.12 10.43 10.39
N THR A 57 -23.36 11.53 10.43
CA THR A 57 -22.12 11.66 9.66
C THR A 57 -21.05 12.32 10.51
N HIS A 58 -19.81 11.75 10.51
CA HIS A 58 -18.71 12.32 11.28
C HIS A 58 -17.36 12.01 10.62
N PHE A 59 -16.32 12.68 11.08
CA PHE A 59 -14.92 12.42 10.72
C PHE A 59 -14.16 11.85 11.91
N GLU A 60 -13.28 10.89 11.64
CA GLU A 60 -12.28 10.39 12.56
C GLU A 60 -10.91 10.84 12.09
N SER A 61 -10.17 11.57 12.96
CA SER A 61 -8.83 12.07 12.62
C SER A 61 -7.75 11.21 13.25
N TYR A 62 -6.64 11.03 12.53
CA TYR A 62 -5.48 10.27 13.01
C TYR A 62 -4.18 10.77 12.38
N LYS A 63 -3.04 10.32 12.94
CA LYS A 63 -1.72 10.68 12.43
C LYS A 63 -1.09 9.52 11.67
N MET A 64 -0.59 9.78 10.47
CA MET A 64 0.11 8.80 9.65
C MET A 64 1.36 9.39 8.98
N ALA A 65 2.25 8.52 8.52
CA ALA A 65 3.44 8.86 7.75
C ALA A 65 3.29 8.32 6.31
N PRO A 66 2.61 9.04 5.39
CA PRO A 66 2.16 8.48 4.12
C PRO A 66 3.31 8.02 3.20
N LYS A 67 4.48 8.65 3.31
CA LYS A 67 5.64 8.30 2.48
C LYS A 67 6.43 7.09 2.99
N ALA A 68 6.21 6.66 4.23
CA ALA A 68 6.99 5.58 4.84
C ALA A 68 6.78 4.25 4.10
N PHE A 69 5.53 3.93 3.77
CA PHE A 69 5.12 2.63 3.24
C PHE A 69 5.85 2.20 1.95
N LEU A 70 6.00 3.09 0.97
CA LEU A 70 6.67 2.76 -0.30
C LEU A 70 8.09 3.33 -0.42
N HIS A 71 8.45 4.34 0.39
CA HIS A 71 9.75 4.98 0.27
C HIS A 71 10.91 4.09 0.71
N PHE A 72 10.64 3.04 1.50
CA PHE A 72 11.64 2.04 1.85
C PHE A 72 12.27 1.40 0.59
N THR A 73 11.51 1.28 -0.51
CA THR A 73 12.03 0.74 -1.77
C THR A 73 13.26 1.50 -2.28
N LYS A 74 13.28 2.83 -2.12
CA LYS A 74 14.43 3.67 -2.47
C LYS A 74 15.61 3.42 -1.53
N ILE A 75 15.36 3.40 -0.23
CA ILE A 75 16.39 3.24 0.80
C ILE A 75 17.06 1.87 0.69
N VAL A 76 16.26 0.80 0.62
CA VAL A 76 16.75 -0.57 0.53
C VAL A 76 17.54 -0.77 -0.76
N SER A 77 17.03 -0.27 -1.89
CA SER A 77 17.74 -0.37 -3.18
C SER A 77 19.11 0.30 -3.13
N VAL A 78 19.16 1.55 -2.66
CA VAL A 78 20.43 2.29 -2.58
C VAL A 78 21.40 1.60 -1.63
N ALA A 79 20.92 1.16 -0.46
CA ALA A 79 21.78 0.48 0.52
C ALA A 79 22.40 -0.81 -0.03
N ILE A 80 21.61 -1.66 -0.72
CA ILE A 80 22.12 -2.91 -1.29
C ILE A 80 23.06 -2.61 -2.47
N ILE A 81 22.72 -1.69 -3.37
CA ILE A 81 23.59 -1.31 -4.48
C ILE A 81 24.94 -0.82 -3.96
N LEU A 82 24.94 0.10 -2.98
CA LEU A 82 26.15 0.62 -2.40
C LEU A 82 26.96 -0.46 -1.69
N ALA A 83 26.32 -1.34 -0.92
CA ALA A 83 27.01 -2.46 -0.26
C ALA A 83 27.72 -3.35 -1.28
N VAL A 84 27.04 -3.73 -2.37
CA VAL A 84 27.63 -4.59 -3.41
C VAL A 84 28.78 -3.88 -4.12
N VAL A 85 28.58 -2.65 -4.61
CA VAL A 85 29.58 -1.94 -5.43
C VAL A 85 30.79 -1.56 -4.61
N VAL A 86 30.59 -1.01 -3.41
CA VAL A 86 31.72 -0.57 -2.55
C VAL A 86 32.49 -1.77 -2.03
N CYS A 87 31.82 -2.83 -1.54
CA CYS A 87 32.49 -4.03 -1.07
C CYS A 87 33.27 -4.71 -2.19
N ALA A 88 32.71 -4.84 -3.39
CA ALA A 88 33.43 -5.38 -4.54
C ALA A 88 34.69 -4.56 -4.86
N ALA A 89 34.59 -3.24 -4.94
CA ALA A 89 35.73 -2.36 -5.20
C ALA A 89 36.85 -2.53 -4.14
N LEU A 90 36.48 -2.58 -2.85
CA LEU A 90 37.43 -2.74 -1.75
C LEU A 90 38.08 -4.13 -1.73
N VAL A 91 37.38 -5.17 -2.13
CA VAL A 91 37.94 -6.53 -2.24
C VAL A 91 38.88 -6.62 -3.44
N PHE A 92 38.49 -6.12 -4.62
CA PHE A 92 39.34 -6.14 -5.82
C PHE A 92 40.63 -5.31 -5.69
N THR A 93 40.60 -4.28 -4.82
CA THR A 93 41.79 -3.49 -4.47
C THR A 93 42.56 -4.05 -3.28
N SER A 94 42.18 -5.22 -2.76
CA SER A 94 42.79 -5.87 -1.60
C SER A 94 42.79 -5.05 -0.31
N VAL A 95 41.89 -4.06 -0.20
CA VAL A 95 41.70 -3.21 1.00
C VAL A 95 40.82 -3.93 2.03
N LEU A 96 39.81 -4.70 1.59
CA LEU A 96 38.86 -5.37 2.46
C LEU A 96 38.96 -6.90 2.27
N PRO A 97 39.09 -7.68 3.34
CA PRO A 97 38.98 -9.12 3.25
C PRO A 97 37.60 -9.53 2.68
N TRP A 98 37.61 -10.48 1.75
CA TRP A 98 36.39 -10.86 1.04
C TRP A 98 35.28 -11.37 1.97
N TRP A 99 35.60 -12.07 3.03
CA TRP A 99 34.63 -12.60 4.00
C TRP A 99 33.93 -11.46 4.78
N ILE A 100 34.62 -10.35 5.07
CA ILE A 100 34.02 -9.16 5.70
C ILE A 100 33.02 -8.51 4.71
N ALA A 101 33.40 -8.46 3.45
CA ALA A 101 32.52 -7.96 2.41
C ALA A 101 31.23 -8.80 2.31
N GLN A 102 31.32 -10.14 2.45
CA GLN A 102 30.14 -11.00 2.49
C GLN A 102 29.28 -10.75 3.74
N CYS A 103 29.88 -10.48 4.90
CA CYS A 103 29.13 -10.06 6.09
C CYS A 103 28.35 -8.77 5.84
N ILE A 104 28.97 -7.78 5.19
CA ILE A 104 28.34 -6.49 4.91
C ILE A 104 27.21 -6.65 3.90
N VAL A 105 27.47 -7.28 2.74
CA VAL A 105 26.46 -7.48 1.69
C VAL A 105 25.30 -8.33 2.20
N GLY A 106 25.59 -9.43 2.89
CA GLY A 106 24.59 -10.31 3.48
C GLY A 106 23.76 -9.61 4.55
N GLY A 107 24.42 -8.88 5.47
CA GLY A 107 23.73 -8.13 6.52
C GLY A 107 22.83 -7.02 6.01
N VAL A 108 23.31 -6.22 5.05
CA VAL A 108 22.48 -5.16 4.42
C VAL A 108 21.31 -5.76 3.64
N THR A 109 21.54 -6.86 2.92
CA THR A 109 20.46 -7.54 2.17
C THR A 109 19.43 -8.14 3.12
N PHE A 110 19.87 -8.76 4.23
CA PHE A 110 18.96 -9.28 5.27
C PHE A 110 18.08 -8.18 5.86
N VAL A 111 18.69 -7.05 6.25
CA VAL A 111 17.94 -5.90 6.78
C VAL A 111 16.96 -5.36 5.75
N GLY A 112 17.36 -5.27 4.47
CA GLY A 112 16.47 -4.86 3.38
C GLY A 112 15.28 -5.80 3.19
N LEU A 113 15.51 -7.12 3.23
CA LEU A 113 14.44 -8.12 3.17
C LEU A 113 13.52 -8.02 4.39
N PHE A 114 14.09 -7.85 5.58
CA PHE A 114 13.32 -7.68 6.81
C PHE A 114 12.39 -6.45 6.74
N ILE A 115 12.91 -5.29 6.31
CA ILE A 115 12.11 -4.08 6.12
C ILE A 115 10.99 -4.35 5.10
N THR A 116 11.31 -4.98 3.97
CA THR A 116 10.32 -5.31 2.93
C THR A 116 9.21 -6.19 3.48
N VAL A 117 9.54 -7.20 4.27
CA VAL A 117 8.53 -8.09 4.90
C VAL A 117 7.68 -7.32 5.90
N MET A 118 8.29 -6.51 6.77
CA MET A 118 7.57 -5.76 7.78
C MET A 118 6.64 -4.70 7.20
N GLU A 119 7.12 -3.89 6.26
CA GLU A 119 6.33 -2.81 5.67
C GLU A 119 5.31 -3.34 4.66
N PHE A 120 5.72 -4.21 3.72
CA PHE A 120 4.89 -4.55 2.57
C PHE A 120 4.01 -5.78 2.77
N LEU A 121 4.49 -6.82 3.51
CA LEU A 121 3.68 -8.03 3.76
C LEU A 121 2.86 -7.93 5.03
N PHE A 122 3.42 -7.35 6.09
CA PHE A 122 2.74 -7.27 7.38
C PHE A 122 2.13 -5.89 7.68
N TYR A 123 2.31 -4.90 6.79
CA TYR A 123 1.81 -3.53 6.98
C TYR A 123 2.19 -2.93 8.34
N LYS A 124 3.36 -3.32 8.86
CA LYS A 124 3.87 -2.77 10.12
C LYS A 124 4.45 -1.37 9.89
N GLN A 125 4.14 -0.46 10.78
CA GLN A 125 4.59 0.95 10.71
C GLN A 125 6.06 1.07 11.16
N PHE A 126 6.94 0.21 10.62
CA PHE A 126 8.34 0.09 11.05
C PHE A 126 9.17 1.32 10.64
N MET A 127 8.92 1.84 9.45
CA MET A 127 9.63 3.01 8.92
C MET A 127 8.99 4.34 9.31
N ASP A 128 7.77 4.37 9.82
CA ASP A 128 7.03 5.59 10.17
C ASP A 128 7.81 6.58 11.06
N PRO A 129 8.61 6.14 12.07
CA PRO A 129 9.39 7.05 12.91
C PRO A 129 10.41 7.91 12.15
N LEU A 130 10.82 7.50 10.96
CA LEU A 130 11.79 8.22 10.12
C LEU A 130 11.15 9.27 9.22
N TYR A 131 9.81 9.37 9.21
CA TYR A 131 9.06 10.22 8.28
C TYR A 131 8.19 11.23 9.00
N LYS A 132 7.94 12.36 8.30
CA LYS A 132 7.02 13.38 8.80
C LYS A 132 5.60 12.81 8.84
N LYS A 133 4.97 12.95 10.01
CA LYS A 133 3.56 12.61 10.19
C LYS A 133 2.66 13.74 9.71
N VAL A 134 1.55 13.37 9.09
CA VAL A 134 0.44 14.25 8.69
C VAL A 134 -0.85 13.77 9.33
N GLU A 135 -1.88 14.59 9.32
CA GLU A 135 -3.21 14.22 9.76
C GLU A 135 -3.98 13.61 8.59
N GLY A 136 -4.49 12.40 8.77
CA GLY A 136 -5.43 11.73 7.89
C GLY A 136 -6.82 11.73 8.49
N HIS A 137 -7.83 11.47 7.67
CA HIS A 137 -9.22 11.49 8.09
C HIS A 137 -9.94 10.27 7.50
N ASN A 138 -10.85 9.69 8.28
CA ASN A 138 -11.86 8.76 7.77
C ASN A 138 -13.20 9.45 7.87
N PHE A 139 -13.99 9.39 6.82
CA PHE A 139 -15.37 9.85 6.83
C PHE A 139 -16.31 8.67 7.06
N CYS A 140 -17.21 8.79 8.02
CA CYS A 140 -18.21 7.78 8.37
C CYS A 140 -19.62 8.37 8.22
N ALA A 141 -20.51 7.61 7.57
CA ALA A 141 -21.93 7.94 7.44
C ALA A 141 -22.77 6.71 7.76
N THR A 142 -23.82 6.88 8.53
CA THR A 142 -24.60 5.77 9.09
C THR A 142 -26.10 5.96 8.83
N ARG A 143 -26.76 4.88 8.40
CA ARG A 143 -28.23 4.75 8.42
C ARG A 143 -28.60 3.79 9.55
N LYS A 144 -29.33 4.30 10.52
CA LYS A 144 -29.74 3.57 11.72
C LYS A 144 -30.94 2.64 11.42
N PRO A 145 -31.09 1.52 12.10
CA PRO A 145 -32.28 0.71 12.00
C PRO A 145 -33.46 1.36 12.72
N THR A 146 -34.69 0.93 12.42
CA THR A 146 -35.91 1.41 13.09
C THR A 146 -36.07 0.85 14.51
N GLY A 147 -35.35 -0.24 14.84
CA GLY A 147 -35.33 -0.87 16.15
C GLY A 147 -33.93 -0.96 16.75
N GLU A 148 -33.72 -1.93 17.63
CA GLU A 148 -32.42 -2.16 18.25
C GLU A 148 -31.37 -2.66 17.27
N VAL A 149 -30.14 -2.14 17.34
CA VAL A 149 -29.01 -2.58 16.50
C VAL A 149 -28.56 -3.98 16.92
N LYS A 150 -28.87 -4.99 16.09
CA LYS A 150 -28.39 -6.38 16.24
C LYS A 150 -27.28 -6.73 15.25
N ARG A 151 -27.15 -5.97 14.17
CA ARG A 151 -26.16 -6.18 13.13
C ARG A 151 -25.69 -4.83 12.60
N ARG A 152 -24.41 -4.74 12.29
CA ARG A 152 -23.82 -3.63 11.53
C ARG A 152 -23.21 -4.16 10.25
N ILE A 153 -23.47 -3.46 9.13
CA ILE A 153 -22.84 -3.69 7.83
C ILE A 153 -22.03 -2.44 7.51
N VAL A 154 -20.73 -2.62 7.28
CA VAL A 154 -19.85 -1.53 6.85
C VAL A 154 -19.47 -1.77 5.40
N ILE A 155 -19.71 -0.77 4.55
CA ILE A 155 -19.31 -0.75 3.14
C ILE A 155 -18.24 0.35 3.04
N SER A 156 -17.06 0.00 2.56
CA SER A 156 -15.92 0.94 2.55
C SER A 156 -15.30 1.10 1.18
N GLY A 157 -14.68 2.25 0.99
CA GLY A 157 -13.74 2.57 -0.08
C GLY A 157 -12.71 3.55 0.45
N HIS A 158 -11.68 3.89 -0.32
CA HIS A 158 -10.71 4.90 0.08
C HIS A 158 -10.68 6.08 -0.89
N ILE A 159 -10.36 7.27 -0.33
CA ILE A 159 -10.38 8.53 -1.07
C ILE A 159 -9.01 8.87 -1.66
N ASP A 160 -7.94 8.43 -1.03
CA ASP A 160 -6.58 8.68 -1.49
C ASP A 160 -6.25 7.88 -2.76
N ALA A 161 -5.23 8.31 -3.46
CA ALA A 161 -4.84 7.76 -4.74
C ALA A 161 -3.35 7.44 -4.76
N ALA A 162 -3.00 6.32 -5.38
CA ALA A 162 -1.65 5.79 -5.48
C ALA A 162 -0.67 6.74 -6.19
N TYR A 163 0.58 6.66 -5.79
CA TYR A 163 1.67 7.11 -6.64
C TYR A 163 1.77 6.29 -7.92
N GLU A 164 2.31 6.88 -8.99
CA GLU A 164 2.51 6.15 -10.24
C GLU A 164 3.51 5.01 -10.06
N TRP A 165 3.08 3.79 -10.37
CA TRP A 165 3.95 2.62 -10.46
C TRP A 165 4.50 2.52 -11.87
N ARG A 166 5.71 3.01 -12.09
CA ARG A 166 6.33 3.12 -13.42
C ARG A 166 6.37 1.81 -14.18
N HIS A 167 6.62 0.69 -13.49
CA HIS A 167 6.66 -0.62 -14.16
C HIS A 167 5.29 -0.99 -14.75
N LEU A 168 4.20 -0.67 -14.04
CA LEU A 168 2.84 -0.90 -14.52
C LEU A 168 2.50 0.04 -15.69
N TYR A 169 2.88 1.30 -15.59
CA TYR A 169 2.67 2.30 -16.62
C TYR A 169 3.39 1.94 -17.91
N TYR A 170 4.70 1.68 -17.86
CA TYR A 170 5.50 1.33 -19.06
C TYR A 170 5.18 -0.06 -19.60
N ALA A 171 4.78 -1.00 -18.75
CA ALA A 171 4.30 -2.31 -19.18
C ALA A 171 2.90 -2.28 -19.79
N LYS A 172 2.24 -1.11 -19.85
CA LYS A 172 0.86 -0.94 -20.37
C LYS A 172 -0.12 -1.94 -19.74
N GLY A 173 -0.05 -2.11 -18.42
CA GLY A 173 -0.88 -3.03 -17.67
C GLY A 173 -0.53 -4.53 -17.80
N LYS A 174 0.60 -4.88 -18.41
CA LYS A 174 1.06 -6.28 -18.48
C LYS A 174 1.59 -6.75 -17.13
N LEU A 175 0.71 -7.20 -16.25
CA LEU A 175 1.03 -7.68 -14.91
C LEU A 175 2.18 -8.71 -14.84
N PRO A 176 2.33 -9.69 -15.78
CA PRO A 176 3.45 -10.63 -15.73
C PRO A 176 4.81 -9.95 -15.78
N LEU A 177 4.95 -8.88 -16.56
CA LEU A 177 6.22 -8.16 -16.66
C LEU A 177 6.57 -7.43 -15.34
N MET A 178 5.58 -6.83 -14.70
CA MET A 178 5.75 -6.26 -13.36
C MET A 178 6.15 -7.34 -12.34
N GLY A 179 5.51 -8.50 -12.39
CA GLY A 179 5.85 -9.66 -11.54
C GLY A 179 7.29 -10.12 -11.71
N ILE A 180 7.82 -10.14 -12.93
CA ILE A 180 9.23 -10.47 -13.21
C ILE A 180 10.17 -9.46 -12.55
N PHE A 181 9.90 -8.15 -12.66
CA PHE A 181 10.78 -7.14 -12.07
C PHE A 181 10.70 -7.14 -10.54
N MET A 182 9.51 -7.12 -9.96
CA MET A 182 9.35 -7.10 -8.50
C MET A 182 9.69 -8.45 -7.86
N GLY A 183 9.12 -9.54 -8.38
CA GLY A 183 9.40 -10.88 -7.89
C GLY A 183 10.87 -11.26 -8.10
N GLY A 184 11.44 -10.92 -9.25
CA GLY A 184 12.86 -11.11 -9.54
C GLY A 184 13.76 -10.37 -8.55
N THR A 185 13.41 -9.15 -8.16
CA THR A 185 14.17 -8.38 -7.16
C THR A 185 14.19 -9.11 -5.80
N ILE A 186 13.05 -9.59 -5.33
CA ILE A 186 12.95 -10.32 -4.05
C ILE A 186 13.74 -11.63 -4.13
N VAL A 187 13.57 -12.40 -5.21
CA VAL A 187 14.28 -13.66 -5.42
C VAL A 187 15.79 -13.44 -5.47
N CYS A 188 16.28 -12.44 -6.22
CA CYS A 188 17.70 -12.09 -6.29
C CYS A 188 18.24 -11.66 -4.92
N ALA A 189 17.49 -10.89 -4.13
CA ALA A 189 17.90 -10.52 -2.78
C ALA A 189 18.01 -11.74 -1.86
N ILE A 190 17.05 -12.66 -1.90
CA ILE A 190 17.11 -13.93 -1.12
C ILE A 190 18.32 -14.76 -1.55
N ILE A 191 18.54 -14.95 -2.84
CA ILE A 191 19.69 -15.69 -3.37
C ILE A 191 21.00 -15.02 -2.95
N SER A 192 21.10 -13.69 -3.05
CA SER A 192 22.28 -12.93 -2.64
C SER A 192 22.60 -13.12 -1.16
N PHE A 193 21.56 -13.07 -0.30
CA PHE A 193 21.73 -13.35 1.12
C PHE A 193 22.21 -14.79 1.39
N ILE A 194 21.60 -15.78 0.74
CA ILE A 194 22.00 -17.21 0.88
C ILE A 194 23.45 -17.40 0.42
N ILE A 195 23.84 -16.80 -0.69
CA ILE A 195 25.23 -16.87 -1.20
C ILE A 195 26.19 -16.26 -0.18
N ALA A 196 25.88 -15.11 0.40
CA ALA A 196 26.73 -14.51 1.42
C ALA A 196 26.89 -15.43 2.64
N VAL A 197 25.83 -16.09 3.10
CA VAL A 197 25.88 -17.07 4.19
C VAL A 197 26.74 -18.30 3.82
N ILE A 198 26.56 -18.84 2.61
CA ILE A 198 27.38 -19.97 2.12
C ILE A 198 28.86 -19.58 2.05
N CYS A 199 29.18 -18.39 1.55
CA CYS A 199 30.55 -17.87 1.52
C CYS A 199 31.18 -17.81 2.91
N LEU A 200 30.45 -17.36 3.90
CA LEU A 200 30.91 -17.28 5.29
C LEU A 200 31.13 -18.68 5.89
N ILE A 201 30.21 -19.60 5.65
CA ILE A 201 30.37 -21.01 6.08
C ILE A 201 31.60 -21.61 5.42
N ALA A 202 31.78 -21.45 4.11
CA ALA A 202 32.94 -21.98 3.38
C ALA A 202 34.27 -21.40 3.87
N HIS A 203 34.29 -20.14 4.27
CA HIS A 203 35.45 -19.48 4.86
C HIS A 203 35.81 -20.06 6.25
N PHE A 204 34.82 -20.04 7.16
CA PHE A 204 35.09 -20.46 8.55
C PHE A 204 35.26 -21.97 8.74
N ALA A 205 34.71 -22.79 7.83
CA ALA A 205 34.91 -24.24 7.81
C ALA A 205 36.13 -24.69 6.99
N ASP A 206 36.91 -23.75 6.43
CA ASP A 206 38.09 -24.01 5.60
C ASP A 206 37.80 -25.02 4.46
N MET A 207 36.78 -24.75 3.67
CA MET A 207 36.27 -25.65 2.62
C MET A 207 37.16 -25.69 1.35
N GLY A 208 38.40 -25.19 1.41
CA GLY A 208 39.39 -25.29 0.32
C GLY A 208 38.85 -24.80 -1.04
N ALA A 209 38.94 -25.67 -2.05
CA ALA A 209 38.55 -25.34 -3.43
C ALA A 209 37.12 -24.84 -3.59
N PHE A 210 36.19 -25.27 -2.72
CA PHE A 210 34.83 -24.72 -2.74
C PHE A 210 34.80 -23.29 -2.22
N GLY A 211 35.56 -22.97 -1.18
CA GLY A 211 35.69 -21.60 -0.68
C GLY A 211 36.27 -20.67 -1.76
N ASP A 212 37.30 -21.12 -2.47
CA ASP A 212 37.90 -20.36 -3.60
C ASP A 212 36.92 -20.16 -4.74
N PHE A 213 36.12 -21.16 -5.07
CA PHE A 213 35.07 -21.04 -6.06
C PHE A 213 34.04 -19.98 -5.62
N MET A 214 33.55 -20.04 -4.40
CA MET A 214 32.58 -19.07 -3.89
C MET A 214 33.15 -17.66 -3.85
N LEU A 215 34.42 -17.48 -3.46
CA LEU A 215 35.10 -16.19 -3.51
C LEU A 215 35.09 -15.60 -4.94
N ASN A 216 35.43 -16.40 -5.93
CA ASN A 216 35.58 -15.91 -7.31
C ASN A 216 34.24 -15.60 -7.99
N TYR A 217 33.17 -16.34 -7.65
CA TYR A 217 31.90 -16.26 -8.39
C TYR A 217 30.75 -15.58 -7.65
N SER A 218 30.81 -15.40 -6.32
CA SER A 218 29.71 -14.80 -5.54
C SER A 218 29.34 -13.38 -5.98
N TYR A 219 30.34 -12.59 -6.37
CA TYR A 219 30.11 -11.20 -6.79
C TYR A 219 29.29 -11.08 -8.07
N TYR A 220 29.32 -12.04 -8.98
CA TYR A 220 28.45 -12.03 -10.15
C TYR A 220 26.98 -12.02 -9.77
N PHE A 221 26.58 -12.83 -8.77
CA PHE A 221 25.22 -12.85 -8.25
C PHE A 221 24.86 -11.58 -7.49
N HIS A 222 25.79 -11.04 -6.71
CA HIS A 222 25.55 -9.78 -6.03
C HIS A 222 25.37 -8.62 -7.02
N PHE A 223 26.11 -8.57 -8.12
CA PHE A 223 25.91 -7.59 -9.18
C PHE A 223 24.57 -7.77 -9.90
N VAL A 224 24.14 -9.00 -10.18
CA VAL A 224 22.78 -9.25 -10.71
C VAL A 224 21.73 -8.72 -9.75
N THR A 225 21.90 -8.96 -8.44
CA THR A 225 20.99 -8.40 -7.41
C THR A 225 21.01 -6.87 -7.45
N ALA A 226 22.17 -6.23 -7.55
CA ALA A 226 22.27 -4.78 -7.64
C ALA A 226 21.54 -4.22 -8.88
N LEU A 227 21.59 -4.92 -10.03
CA LEU A 227 20.83 -4.54 -11.23
C LEU A 227 19.32 -4.61 -10.99
N PHE A 228 18.84 -5.68 -10.34
CA PHE A 228 17.42 -5.77 -9.96
C PHE A 228 17.03 -4.69 -8.93
N MET A 229 17.91 -4.30 -8.02
CA MET A 229 17.67 -3.19 -7.10
C MET A 229 17.51 -1.85 -7.82
N ILE A 230 18.14 -1.64 -8.98
CA ILE A 230 17.87 -0.44 -9.82
C ILE A 230 16.42 -0.45 -10.29
N THR A 231 15.86 -1.60 -10.65
CA THR A 231 14.45 -1.67 -11.06
C THR A 231 13.52 -1.35 -9.89
N LEU A 232 13.80 -1.84 -8.69
CA LEU A 232 13.04 -1.51 -7.48
C LEU A 232 13.17 -0.01 -7.12
N PHE A 233 14.36 0.58 -7.26
CA PHE A 233 14.57 2.01 -7.08
C PHE A 233 13.69 2.84 -8.03
N CYS A 234 13.52 2.40 -9.26
CA CYS A 234 12.71 3.07 -10.27
C CYS A 234 11.22 2.71 -10.23
N PHE A 235 10.79 1.85 -9.29
CA PHE A 235 9.43 1.32 -9.25
C PHE A 235 8.36 2.38 -9.05
N VAL A 236 8.53 3.27 -8.06
CA VAL A 236 7.54 4.30 -7.71
C VAL A 236 8.03 5.68 -8.10
N ASP A 237 7.17 6.45 -8.77
CA ASP A 237 7.33 7.89 -8.97
C ASP A 237 6.57 8.67 -7.90
N PHE A 238 7.27 9.16 -6.89
CA PHE A 238 6.69 9.97 -5.82
C PHE A 238 6.30 11.41 -6.22
N LYS A 239 6.46 11.77 -7.49
CA LYS A 239 6.06 13.09 -8.01
C LYS A 239 4.72 13.04 -8.73
N THR A 240 4.33 11.87 -9.20
CA THR A 240 3.11 11.68 -9.98
C THR A 240 2.12 10.84 -9.17
N ILE A 241 0.94 11.40 -8.94
CA ILE A 241 -0.18 10.72 -8.28
C ILE A 241 -1.20 10.36 -9.34
N SER A 242 -1.70 9.14 -9.31
CA SER A 242 -2.74 8.67 -10.23
C SER A 242 -4.05 9.46 -10.06
N PRO A 243 -4.91 9.54 -11.07
CA PRO A 243 -6.25 10.12 -10.89
C PRO A 243 -7.12 9.39 -9.86
N GLY A 244 -6.81 8.13 -9.55
CA GLY A 244 -7.53 7.32 -8.57
C GLY A 244 -9.01 7.10 -8.93
N ALA A 245 -9.34 7.02 -10.23
CA ALA A 245 -10.72 6.80 -10.66
C ALA A 245 -11.19 5.39 -10.34
N ASN A 246 -10.45 4.40 -10.83
CA ASN A 246 -10.75 2.98 -10.61
C ASN A 246 -10.24 2.50 -9.24
N ASP A 247 -9.12 3.04 -8.78
CA ASP A 247 -8.52 2.80 -7.47
C ASP A 247 -8.34 4.14 -6.73
N ASN A 248 -9.31 4.55 -5.81
CA ASN A 248 -10.50 3.74 -5.52
C ASN A 248 -11.79 4.57 -5.43
N LEU A 249 -11.96 5.62 -6.26
CA LEU A 249 -13.22 6.37 -6.30
C LEU A 249 -14.40 5.49 -6.71
N THR A 250 -14.20 4.44 -7.50
CA THR A 250 -15.27 3.48 -7.81
C THR A 250 -15.75 2.74 -6.57
N GLY A 251 -14.85 2.27 -5.70
CA GLY A 251 -15.21 1.67 -4.42
C GLY A 251 -15.85 2.66 -3.46
N THR A 252 -15.30 3.88 -3.39
CA THR A 252 -15.87 4.99 -2.61
C THR A 252 -17.32 5.27 -3.01
N TYR A 253 -17.58 5.48 -4.30
CA TYR A 253 -18.94 5.76 -4.77
C TYR A 253 -19.85 4.53 -4.80
N ALA A 254 -19.31 3.31 -4.86
CA ALA A 254 -20.11 2.11 -4.62
C ALA A 254 -20.66 2.08 -3.18
N ALA A 255 -19.84 2.49 -2.18
CA ALA A 255 -20.28 2.60 -0.79
C ALA A 255 -21.32 3.72 -0.60
N VAL A 256 -21.10 4.90 -1.18
CA VAL A 256 -22.07 6.02 -1.18
C VAL A 256 -23.38 5.60 -1.83
N CYS A 257 -23.34 5.00 -3.03
CA CYS A 257 -24.53 4.57 -3.76
C CYS A 257 -25.30 3.46 -3.05
N ALA A 258 -24.64 2.61 -2.28
CA ALA A 258 -25.34 1.60 -1.50
C ALA A 258 -26.32 2.23 -0.51
N LEU A 259 -25.90 3.26 0.24
CA LEU A 259 -26.77 3.98 1.17
C LEU A 259 -27.81 4.85 0.42
N ARG A 260 -27.40 5.52 -0.66
CA ARG A 260 -28.28 6.35 -1.50
C ARG A 260 -29.41 5.53 -2.14
N MET A 261 -29.10 4.32 -2.64
CA MET A 261 -30.11 3.42 -3.21
C MET A 261 -31.11 2.93 -2.17
N LEU A 262 -30.67 2.65 -0.95
CA LEU A 262 -31.57 2.29 0.15
C LEU A 262 -32.54 3.43 0.44
N ASP A 263 -32.06 4.66 0.46
CA ASP A 263 -32.87 5.86 0.65
C ASP A 263 -33.90 6.06 -0.46
N MET A 264 -33.44 6.09 -1.73
CA MET A 264 -34.31 6.27 -2.90
C MET A 264 -35.39 5.18 -3.01
N ALA A 265 -35.11 3.97 -2.54
CA ALA A 265 -36.05 2.86 -2.55
C ALA A 265 -36.92 2.80 -1.27
N GLY A 266 -36.75 3.75 -0.34
CA GLY A 266 -37.46 3.75 0.95
C GLY A 266 -37.21 2.50 1.80
N VAL A 267 -36.00 1.93 1.69
CA VAL A 267 -35.63 0.70 2.42
C VAL A 267 -35.11 1.04 3.79
N GLU A 268 -35.79 0.54 4.81
CA GLU A 268 -35.37 0.58 6.22
C GLU A 268 -35.17 -0.83 6.75
N PHE A 269 -34.21 -0.98 7.63
CA PHE A 269 -33.96 -2.26 8.32
C PHE A 269 -34.42 -2.17 9.77
N GLU A 270 -35.04 -3.23 10.28
CA GLU A 270 -35.51 -3.26 11.66
C GLU A 270 -34.34 -3.32 12.66
N ASN A 271 -33.30 -4.14 12.38
CA ASN A 271 -32.25 -4.43 13.34
C ASN A 271 -30.83 -4.36 12.73
N THR A 272 -30.67 -3.81 11.51
CA THR A 272 -29.39 -3.73 10.82
C THR A 272 -29.03 -2.27 10.58
N GLU A 273 -27.93 -1.84 11.16
CA GLU A 273 -27.30 -0.56 10.87
C GLU A 273 -26.42 -0.70 9.63
N VAL A 274 -26.47 0.26 8.69
CA VAL A 274 -25.65 0.29 7.49
C VAL A 274 -24.75 1.51 7.52
N CYS A 275 -23.45 1.28 7.48
CA CYS A 275 -22.43 2.32 7.52
C CYS A 275 -21.68 2.38 6.18
N CYS A 276 -21.51 3.59 5.67
CA CYS A 276 -20.51 3.89 4.64
C CYS A 276 -19.28 4.47 5.32
N MET A 277 -18.10 3.95 5.00
CA MET A 277 -16.85 4.45 5.52
C MET A 277 -15.87 4.70 4.39
N ILE A 278 -15.45 5.95 4.26
CA ILE A 278 -14.45 6.38 3.30
C ILE A 278 -13.16 6.62 4.08
N THR A 279 -12.14 5.83 3.77
CA THR A 279 -10.84 5.93 4.47
C THR A 279 -9.85 6.77 3.67
N ASP A 280 -8.97 7.47 4.38
CA ASP A 280 -7.74 8.03 3.84
C ASP A 280 -6.56 7.12 4.22
N GLY A 281 -5.44 7.22 3.51
CA GLY A 281 -4.21 6.50 3.85
C GLY A 281 -4.24 4.99 3.61
N GLU A 282 -5.08 4.52 2.71
CA GLU A 282 -5.04 3.14 2.22
C GLU A 282 -3.74 2.91 1.45
N GLU A 283 -3.41 3.79 0.52
CA GLU A 283 -2.20 3.79 -0.30
C GLU A 283 -0.91 4.06 0.49
N ALA A 284 -1.07 4.52 1.72
CA ALA A 284 0.02 4.65 2.70
C ALA A 284 0.24 3.38 3.54
N GLY A 285 -0.36 2.25 3.16
CA GLY A 285 -0.27 0.96 3.84
C GLY A 285 -1.38 0.77 4.87
N LEU A 286 -2.64 0.95 4.46
CA LEU A 286 -3.87 0.69 5.23
C LEU A 286 -3.97 1.52 6.53
N ARG A 287 -3.40 2.75 6.58
CA ARG A 287 -3.29 3.52 7.83
C ARG A 287 -4.66 3.90 8.40
N GLY A 288 -5.61 4.35 7.55
CA GLY A 288 -6.97 4.65 7.97
C GLY A 288 -7.74 3.43 8.47
N LEU A 289 -7.60 2.32 7.77
CA LEU A 289 -8.29 1.08 8.12
C LEU A 289 -7.78 0.47 9.44
N SER A 290 -6.51 0.68 9.79
CA SER A 290 -5.92 0.16 11.03
C SER A 290 -6.58 0.73 12.30
N LEU A 291 -7.17 1.92 12.22
CA LEU A 291 -7.89 2.54 13.35
C LEU A 291 -9.15 1.78 13.75
N ILE A 292 -9.84 1.16 12.80
CA ILE A 292 -11.09 0.44 13.04
C ILE A 292 -10.82 -0.80 13.90
N HIS A 293 -9.69 -1.46 13.67
CA HIS A 293 -9.25 -2.59 14.50
C HIS A 293 -8.84 -2.18 15.91
N ILE A 294 -8.48 -0.91 16.13
CA ILE A 294 -8.07 -0.40 17.44
C ILE A 294 -9.30 0.09 18.24
N SER A 295 -10.27 0.71 17.57
CA SER A 295 -11.47 1.25 18.22
C SER A 295 -12.58 0.22 18.48
N GLU A 296 -12.56 -0.95 17.84
CA GLU A 296 -13.50 -2.05 18.08
C GLU A 296 -12.82 -3.39 18.46
N PRO A 297 -11.96 -3.46 19.48
CA PRO A 297 -11.25 -4.71 19.81
C PRO A 297 -12.08 -5.78 20.49
N THR A 298 -13.37 -5.56 20.81
CA THR A 298 -14.06 -6.38 21.82
C THR A 298 -15.37 -7.05 21.40
N ARG A 299 -15.73 -7.10 20.12
CA ARG A 299 -16.97 -7.77 19.68
C ARG A 299 -16.77 -9.04 18.85
N GLN A 300 -15.58 -9.61 18.79
CA GLN A 300 -15.36 -10.93 18.18
C GLN A 300 -15.41 -12.11 19.18
N GLU A 301 -15.67 -11.85 20.44
CA GLU A 301 -15.89 -12.90 21.46
C GLU A 301 -17.35 -12.85 21.95
N ALA A 302 -18.24 -13.33 21.13
CA ALA A 302 -19.56 -13.80 21.57
C ALA A 302 -20.13 -14.81 20.58
#